data_9c186ebdf441cd9282ac7f0800595178
#
_entry.id   9c186ebdf441cd9282ac7f0800595178
#
_cell.length_a   1.000
_cell.length_b   1.000
_cell.length_c   1.000
_cell.angle_alpha   90.00
_cell.angle_beta   90.00
_cell.angle_gamma   90.00
#
_symmetry.space_group_name_H-M   'P 1'
#
loop_
_entity.id
_entity.type
_entity.pdbx_description
1 polymer ?
#
loop_
_entity_poly.entity_id
_entity_poly.type
_entity_poly.pdbx_seq_one_letter_code
_entity_poly.pdbx_strand_id
1 'polypeptide(L)'
;MVSRRPSHCETRKPPTLLRFNRLPLAALGLCVLAWLNAAAHGQTMAPTQPSSSLAVDPCLMPAAQRHGVNPHILRAILQVESGMRPHVVNRNRNGSIDVGMAQINSIHFRELAQWGITPERLLDPCVATHVAAWHLKRVMLLHGNTWFGVAAYHSATPVHNQRYQVLLRQELVRAGAWR
;
A
#
# COMPACT_ATOMS: atom_id res chain seq x y z
N MET A 1 -30.16 5.00 47.13
CA MET A 1 -30.63 3.63 46.82
C MET A 1 -30.84 3.53 45.31
N VAL A 2 -29.89 2.99 44.58
CA VAL A 2 -30.08 2.60 43.19
C VAL A 2 -29.37 1.27 42.97
N SER A 3 -30.16 0.28 42.64
CA SER A 3 -29.86 -1.15 42.48
C SER A 3 -28.98 -1.45 41.30
N ARG A 4 -27.85 -2.15 41.50
CA ARG A 4 -27.02 -2.77 40.46
C ARG A 4 -27.64 -4.12 40.07
N ARG A 5 -27.83 -4.34 38.77
CA ARG A 5 -28.08 -5.66 38.19
C ARG A 5 -26.80 -6.19 37.53
N PRO A 6 -26.45 -7.45 37.72
CA PRO A 6 -25.32 -8.06 37.03
C PRO A 6 -25.73 -8.61 35.66
N SER A 7 -24.88 -8.38 34.66
CA SER A 7 -24.99 -8.92 33.31
C SER A 7 -24.45 -10.36 33.25
N HIS A 8 -25.30 -11.26 32.78
CA HIS A 8 -24.98 -12.67 32.53
C HIS A 8 -23.98 -12.81 31.38
N CYS A 9 -22.92 -13.53 31.68
CA CYS A 9 -21.95 -14.03 30.70
C CYS A 9 -22.46 -15.35 30.12
N GLU A 10 -22.86 -15.39 28.87
CA GLU A 10 -23.36 -16.56 28.16
C GLU A 10 -22.21 -17.26 27.43
N THR A 11 -21.84 -18.44 27.95
CA THR A 11 -20.81 -19.32 27.39
C THR A 11 -21.39 -20.11 26.21
N ARG A 12 -20.95 -19.83 24.99
CA ARG A 12 -21.24 -20.65 23.79
C ARG A 12 -20.35 -21.89 23.76
N LYS A 13 -21.00 -23.04 23.69
CA LYS A 13 -20.41 -24.36 23.45
C LYS A 13 -19.82 -24.45 22.03
N PRO A 14 -18.71 -25.20 21.85
CA PRO A 14 -18.17 -25.50 20.52
C PRO A 14 -18.97 -26.62 19.82
N PRO A 15 -18.99 -26.61 18.46
CA PRO A 15 -19.71 -27.63 17.70
C PRO A 15 -18.94 -28.96 17.62
N THR A 16 -19.71 -30.01 17.64
CA THR A 16 -19.38 -31.44 17.65
C THR A 16 -18.65 -31.91 16.40
N LEU A 17 -17.57 -32.65 16.57
CA LEU A 17 -16.79 -33.31 15.52
C LEU A 17 -17.59 -34.40 14.81
N LEU A 18 -17.69 -34.33 13.48
CA LEU A 18 -18.23 -35.36 12.60
C LEU A 18 -17.23 -36.50 12.44
N ARG A 19 -17.64 -37.69 12.80
CA ARG A 19 -16.94 -38.98 12.62
C ARG A 19 -16.85 -39.34 11.13
N PHE A 20 -15.63 -39.54 10.63
CA PHE A 20 -15.40 -40.21 9.34
C PHE A 20 -15.56 -41.71 9.46
N ASN A 21 -16.53 -42.22 8.71
CA ASN A 21 -16.82 -43.67 8.60
C ASN A 21 -15.90 -44.28 7.55
N ARG A 22 -15.19 -45.33 7.95
CA ARG A 22 -14.34 -46.15 7.05
C ARG A 22 -15.20 -47.15 6.30
N LEU A 23 -15.04 -47.27 4.99
CA LEU A 23 -15.58 -48.34 4.14
C LEU A 23 -14.43 -49.18 3.54
N PRO A 24 -14.66 -50.50 3.33
CA PRO A 24 -13.60 -51.48 3.15
C PRO A 24 -13.19 -51.71 1.69
N LEU A 25 -11.97 -52.31 1.54
CA LEU A 25 -11.43 -52.84 0.29
C LEU A 25 -12.17 -54.11 -0.17
N ALA A 26 -12.47 -54.19 -1.46
CA ALA A 26 -12.53 -55.46 -2.24
C ALA A 26 -12.38 -55.17 -3.71
N ALA A 27 -11.33 -55.51 -4.31
CA ALA A 27 -11.00 -56.71 -5.14
C ALA A 27 -11.27 -56.53 -6.64
N LEU A 28 -10.17 -56.67 -7.42
CA LEU A 28 -9.92 -57.39 -8.68
C LEU A 28 -10.66 -57.00 -9.98
N GLY A 29 -9.85 -56.69 -10.99
CA GLY A 29 -10.25 -56.72 -12.40
C GLY A 29 -9.19 -56.17 -13.32
N LEU A 30 -8.30 -57.06 -13.88
CA LEU A 30 -7.40 -56.77 -15.00
C LEU A 30 -8.20 -56.42 -16.25
N CYS A 31 -7.81 -55.39 -16.96
CA CYS A 31 -7.85 -55.35 -18.44
C CYS A 31 -6.83 -54.35 -18.97
N VAL A 32 -5.84 -54.90 -19.64
CA VAL A 32 -4.81 -54.23 -20.42
C VAL A 32 -5.47 -53.77 -21.74
N LEU A 33 -5.40 -52.50 -22.07
CA LEU A 33 -5.38 -52.02 -23.46
C LEU A 33 -4.62 -50.69 -23.50
N ALA A 34 -3.45 -50.77 -24.11
CA ALA A 34 -2.60 -49.63 -24.44
C ALA A 34 -3.28 -48.76 -25.50
N TRP A 35 -3.54 -47.49 -25.19
CA TRP A 35 -3.74 -46.45 -26.18
C TRP A 35 -2.67 -45.40 -26.01
N LEU A 36 -1.72 -45.41 -26.94
CA LEU A 36 -0.81 -44.29 -27.15
C LEU A 36 -1.59 -43.09 -27.66
N ASN A 37 -1.90 -42.18 -26.78
CA ASN A 37 -2.31 -40.81 -27.15
C ASN A 37 -1.12 -39.88 -26.87
N ALA A 38 -0.36 -39.58 -27.91
CA ALA A 38 0.55 -38.46 -27.92
C ALA A 38 -0.29 -37.16 -27.86
N ALA A 39 -0.61 -36.70 -26.65
CA ALA A 39 -1.18 -35.38 -26.44
C ALA A 39 -0.04 -34.34 -26.60
N ALA A 40 -0.01 -33.70 -27.77
CA ALA A 40 0.76 -32.50 -27.96
C ALA A 40 0.32 -31.46 -26.88
N HIS A 41 1.16 -31.29 -25.87
CA HIS A 41 0.98 -30.21 -24.90
C HIS A 41 1.30 -28.89 -25.61
N GLY A 42 0.29 -28.31 -26.23
CA GLY A 42 0.28 -26.91 -26.61
C GLY A 42 0.37 -26.11 -25.32
N GLN A 43 1.56 -25.66 -24.98
CA GLN A 43 1.75 -24.65 -23.94
C GLN A 43 1.11 -23.38 -24.46
N THR A 44 -0.16 -23.15 -24.10
CA THR A 44 -0.77 -21.84 -24.17
C THR A 44 0.04 -20.94 -23.25
N MET A 45 0.90 -20.11 -23.85
CA MET A 45 1.55 -19.01 -23.14
C MET A 45 0.43 -18.16 -22.55
N ALA A 46 0.28 -18.25 -21.22
CA ALA A 46 -0.57 -17.31 -20.51
C ALA A 46 -0.10 -15.90 -20.85
N PRO A 47 -1.01 -14.95 -21.15
CA PRO A 47 -0.60 -13.58 -21.38
C PRO A 47 0.17 -13.12 -20.15
N THR A 48 1.42 -12.74 -20.36
CA THR A 48 2.26 -12.10 -19.33
C THR A 48 1.54 -10.82 -18.95
N GLN A 49 0.78 -10.86 -17.86
CA GLN A 49 0.19 -9.65 -17.31
C GLN A 49 1.36 -8.72 -16.96
N PRO A 50 1.35 -7.47 -17.43
CA PRO A 50 2.31 -6.50 -16.96
C PRO A 50 2.17 -6.47 -15.43
N SER A 51 3.24 -6.85 -14.73
CA SER A 51 3.32 -6.78 -13.27
C SER A 51 3.09 -5.30 -12.91
N SER A 52 1.85 -4.95 -12.59
CA SER A 52 1.51 -3.60 -12.22
C SER A 52 2.16 -3.33 -10.86
N SER A 53 3.28 -2.63 -10.91
CA SER A 53 4.04 -2.19 -9.74
C SER A 53 3.18 -1.36 -8.74
N LEU A 54 1.93 -1.09 -9.09
CA LEU A 54 0.94 -0.42 -8.24
C LEU A 54 0.22 -1.37 -7.27
N ALA A 55 0.34 -2.69 -7.44
CA ALA A 55 -0.38 -3.68 -6.62
C ALA A 55 0.25 -3.90 -5.22
N VAL A 56 1.40 -3.28 -4.93
CA VAL A 56 2.14 -3.51 -3.68
C VAL A 56 1.57 -2.73 -2.49
N ASP A 57 0.85 -1.64 -2.74
CA ASP A 57 0.16 -0.85 -1.70
C ASP A 57 -1.34 -0.78 -2.02
N PRO A 58 -2.19 -1.50 -1.26
CA PRO A 58 -3.63 -1.53 -1.50
C PRO A 58 -4.30 -0.16 -1.32
N CYS A 59 -3.66 0.77 -0.62
CA CYS A 59 -4.19 2.11 -0.35
C CYS A 59 -3.79 3.15 -1.41
N LEU A 60 -2.85 2.83 -2.31
CA LEU A 60 -2.31 3.77 -3.28
C LEU A 60 -3.39 4.31 -4.23
N MET A 61 -4.13 3.41 -4.89
CA MET A 61 -5.19 3.80 -5.82
C MET A 61 -6.34 4.53 -5.13
N PRO A 62 -6.89 4.04 -3.99
CA PRO A 62 -7.91 4.77 -3.23
C PRO A 62 -7.45 6.17 -2.79
N ALA A 63 -6.22 6.32 -2.30
CA ALA A 63 -5.68 7.61 -1.90
C ALA A 63 -5.53 8.56 -3.09
N ALA A 64 -4.96 8.10 -4.20
CA ALA A 64 -4.79 8.89 -5.41
C ALA A 64 -6.13 9.39 -5.98
N GLN A 65 -7.14 8.52 -6.04
CA GLN A 65 -8.49 8.86 -6.49
C GLN A 65 -9.16 9.87 -5.56
N ARG A 66 -9.12 9.61 -4.23
CA ARG A 66 -9.74 10.49 -3.23
C ARG A 66 -9.20 11.92 -3.30
N HIS A 67 -7.90 12.07 -3.50
CA HIS A 67 -7.24 13.38 -3.50
C HIS A 67 -7.03 13.97 -4.90
N GLY A 68 -7.38 13.23 -5.97
CA GLY A 68 -7.24 13.68 -7.36
C GLY A 68 -5.78 13.93 -7.75
N VAL A 69 -4.89 12.98 -7.43
CA VAL A 69 -3.47 13.00 -7.80
C VAL A 69 -3.12 11.78 -8.67
N ASN A 70 -2.02 11.88 -9.41
CA ASN A 70 -1.55 10.76 -10.23
C ASN A 70 -0.97 9.65 -9.35
N PRO A 71 -1.45 8.38 -9.43
CA PRO A 71 -0.98 7.28 -8.59
C PRO A 71 0.48 6.92 -8.83
N HIS A 72 0.99 7.05 -10.05
CA HIS A 72 2.40 6.79 -10.36
C HIS A 72 3.32 7.82 -9.69
N ILE A 73 2.92 9.11 -9.71
CA ILE A 73 3.65 10.18 -9.02
C ILE A 73 3.59 9.95 -7.50
N LEU A 74 2.42 9.64 -6.96
CA LEU A 74 2.28 9.34 -5.53
C LEU A 74 3.19 8.18 -5.11
N ARG A 75 3.20 7.08 -5.87
CA ARG A 75 4.08 5.94 -5.61
C ARG A 75 5.56 6.32 -5.70
N ALA A 76 5.95 7.11 -6.70
CA ALA A 76 7.32 7.58 -6.85
C ALA A 76 7.77 8.42 -5.65
N ILE A 77 6.90 9.28 -5.11
CA ILE A 77 7.14 10.04 -3.89
C ILE A 77 7.41 9.07 -2.72
N LEU A 78 6.52 8.14 -2.44
CA LEU A 78 6.67 7.18 -1.33
C LEU A 78 7.96 6.35 -1.47
N GLN A 79 8.33 6.00 -2.70
CA GLN A 79 9.57 5.29 -2.99
C GLN A 79 10.81 6.16 -2.73
N VAL A 80 10.80 7.42 -3.15
CA VAL A 80 11.91 8.35 -2.96
C VAL A 80 12.08 8.73 -1.49
N GLU A 81 10.96 8.93 -0.75
CA GLU A 81 10.99 9.36 0.65
C GLU A 81 11.56 8.28 1.59
N SER A 82 11.14 7.04 1.43
CA SER A 82 11.50 5.99 2.38
C SER A 82 11.83 4.64 1.77
N GLY A 83 11.73 4.49 0.44
CA GLY A 83 11.75 3.17 -0.20
C GLY A 83 10.52 2.33 0.18
N MET A 84 9.37 2.93 0.35
CA MET A 84 8.12 2.28 0.77
C MET A 84 8.17 1.66 2.18
N ARG A 85 9.05 2.14 3.06
CA ARG A 85 9.22 1.60 4.42
C ARG A 85 8.36 2.36 5.43
N PRO A 86 7.40 1.70 6.11
CA PRO A 86 6.41 2.40 6.95
C PRO A 86 6.96 2.95 8.27
N HIS A 87 8.01 2.34 8.83
CA HIS A 87 8.48 2.66 10.18
C HIS A 87 9.73 3.54 10.21
N VAL A 88 10.00 4.27 9.12
CA VAL A 88 11.16 5.20 9.07
C VAL A 88 10.81 6.49 9.80
N VAL A 89 11.69 6.90 10.72
CA VAL A 89 11.63 8.19 11.41
C VAL A 89 12.98 8.87 11.29
N ASN A 90 13.02 10.05 10.70
CA ASN A 90 14.24 10.84 10.53
C ASN A 90 14.16 12.12 11.39
N ARG A 91 15.29 12.53 11.94
CA ARG A 91 15.45 13.82 12.65
C ARG A 91 16.23 14.79 11.79
N ASN A 92 15.66 15.98 11.60
CA ASN A 92 16.28 17.05 10.85
C ASN A 92 17.17 17.93 11.74
N ARG A 93 18.14 18.63 11.15
CA ARG A 93 19.04 19.54 11.90
C ARG A 93 18.32 20.67 12.61
N ASN A 94 17.16 21.08 12.11
CA ASN A 94 16.32 22.13 12.72
C ASN A 94 15.40 21.60 13.84
N GLY A 95 15.59 20.34 14.26
CA GLY A 95 14.80 19.69 15.31
C GLY A 95 13.47 19.11 14.87
N SER A 96 13.00 19.37 13.64
CA SER A 96 11.81 18.70 13.11
C SER A 96 12.06 17.21 12.87
N ILE A 97 10.98 16.43 12.78
CA ILE A 97 11.05 15.00 12.45
C ILE A 97 10.16 14.69 11.25
N ASP A 98 10.60 13.72 10.45
CA ASP A 98 9.84 13.16 9.33
C ASP A 98 9.44 11.73 9.69
N VAL A 99 8.16 11.39 9.50
CA VAL A 99 7.59 10.14 10.00
C VAL A 99 6.93 9.34 8.90
N GLY A 100 7.18 8.02 8.94
CA GLY A 100 6.50 7.01 8.18
C GLY A 100 6.95 6.91 6.72
N MET A 101 6.21 6.12 5.95
CA MET A 101 6.51 5.86 4.55
C MET A 101 6.56 7.13 3.70
N ALA A 102 5.73 8.10 4.03
CA ALA A 102 5.58 9.37 3.33
C ALA A 102 6.50 10.49 3.84
N GLN A 103 7.29 10.25 4.89
CA GLN A 103 8.18 11.21 5.54
C GLN A 103 7.48 12.54 5.86
N ILE A 104 6.30 12.44 6.49
CA ILE A 104 5.52 13.62 6.86
C ILE A 104 6.22 14.38 7.97
N ASN A 105 6.56 15.64 7.68
CA ASN A 105 7.27 16.49 8.63
C ASN A 105 6.38 16.94 9.79
N SER A 106 6.98 17.04 10.98
CA SER A 106 6.31 17.44 12.23
C SER A 106 5.65 18.83 12.19
N ILE A 107 5.99 19.69 11.23
CA ILE A 107 5.30 20.97 11.03
C ILE A 107 3.81 20.79 10.69
N HIS A 108 3.44 19.63 10.14
CA HIS A 108 2.06 19.28 9.78
C HIS A 108 1.27 18.62 10.92
N PHE A 109 1.92 18.19 12.00
CA PHE A 109 1.28 17.38 13.06
C PHE A 109 0.11 18.09 13.72
N ARG A 110 0.21 19.40 13.95
CA ARG A 110 -0.89 20.18 14.55
C ARG A 110 -2.14 20.21 13.65
N GLU A 111 -1.95 20.29 12.34
CA GLU A 111 -3.04 20.25 11.36
C GLU A 111 -3.63 18.85 11.27
N LEU A 112 -2.78 17.81 11.18
CA LEU A 112 -3.19 16.41 11.09
C LEU A 112 -3.95 15.95 12.35
N ALA A 113 -3.57 16.45 13.52
CA ALA A 113 -4.23 16.13 14.79
C ALA A 113 -5.72 16.57 14.81
N GLN A 114 -6.11 17.58 14.05
CA GLN A 114 -7.51 17.99 13.90
C GLN A 114 -8.37 16.91 13.23
N TRP A 115 -7.75 16.01 12.50
CA TRP A 115 -8.40 14.85 11.86
C TRP A 115 -8.11 13.54 12.60
N GLY A 116 -7.60 13.60 13.83
CA GLY A 116 -7.25 12.43 14.63
C GLY A 116 -6.03 11.65 14.11
N ILE A 117 -5.20 12.28 13.28
CA ILE A 117 -3.96 11.66 12.74
C ILE A 117 -2.80 12.07 13.63
N THR A 118 -2.33 11.13 14.47
CA THR A 118 -1.14 11.31 15.33
C THR A 118 0.13 10.86 14.59
N PRO A 119 1.33 11.20 15.10
CA PRO A 119 2.59 10.71 14.53
C PRO A 119 2.67 9.18 14.45
N GLU A 120 2.12 8.47 15.45
CA GLU A 120 2.11 7.00 15.48
C GLU A 120 1.23 6.44 14.36
N ARG A 121 0.11 7.11 14.03
CA ARG A 121 -0.74 6.70 12.92
C ARG A 121 -0.09 6.90 11.56
N LEU A 122 0.91 7.77 11.42
CA LEU A 122 1.69 7.91 10.20
C LEU A 122 2.64 6.72 9.93
N LEU A 123 2.80 5.82 10.89
CA LEU A 123 3.51 4.55 10.71
C LEU A 123 2.61 3.47 10.05
N ASP A 124 1.29 3.67 10.02
CA ASP A 124 0.38 2.85 9.23
C ASP A 124 0.51 3.21 7.74
N PRO A 125 0.80 2.23 6.86
CA PRO A 125 1.01 2.49 5.43
C PRO A 125 -0.17 3.19 4.75
N CYS A 126 -1.40 2.78 5.06
CA CYS A 126 -2.59 3.37 4.44
C CYS A 126 -2.81 4.81 4.89
N VAL A 127 -2.64 5.10 6.17
CA VAL A 127 -2.73 6.47 6.70
C VAL A 127 -1.65 7.34 6.05
N ALA A 128 -0.39 6.87 6.01
CA ALA A 128 0.72 7.59 5.39
C ALA A 128 0.46 7.89 3.91
N THR A 129 -0.05 6.91 3.14
CA THR A 129 -0.37 7.06 1.72
C THR A 129 -1.47 8.09 1.49
N HIS A 130 -2.52 8.09 2.31
CA HIS A 130 -3.58 9.10 2.23
C HIS A 130 -3.07 10.51 2.60
N VAL A 131 -2.24 10.63 3.63
CA VAL A 131 -1.64 11.91 4.02
C VAL A 131 -0.66 12.42 2.96
N ALA A 132 0.13 11.53 2.34
CA ALA A 132 0.98 11.87 1.20
C ALA A 132 0.18 12.43 0.02
N ALA A 133 -0.92 11.76 -0.35
CA ALA A 133 -1.80 12.21 -1.43
C ALA A 133 -2.44 13.57 -1.14
N TRP A 134 -2.90 13.79 0.10
CA TRP A 134 -3.39 15.09 0.56
C TRP A 134 -2.32 16.18 0.47
N HIS A 135 -1.11 15.90 0.97
CA HIS A 135 -0.02 16.88 0.94
C HIS A 135 0.42 17.20 -0.49
N LEU A 136 0.56 16.18 -1.36
CA LEU A 136 0.85 16.36 -2.78
C LEU A 136 -0.20 17.25 -3.45
N LYS A 137 -1.49 16.98 -3.24
CA LYS A 137 -2.56 17.82 -3.79
C LYS A 137 -2.44 19.27 -3.32
N ARG A 138 -2.19 19.47 -2.02
CA ARG A 138 -2.04 20.81 -1.42
C ARG A 138 -0.91 21.61 -2.07
N VAL A 139 0.29 21.01 -2.21
CA VAL A 139 1.42 21.73 -2.82
C VAL A 139 1.22 21.99 -4.31
N MET A 140 0.55 21.07 -5.02
CA MET A 140 0.16 21.31 -6.43
C MET A 140 -0.87 22.42 -6.57
N LEU A 141 -1.79 22.61 -5.63
CA LEU A 141 -2.71 23.75 -5.62
C LEU A 141 -1.98 25.07 -5.39
N LEU A 142 -0.94 25.06 -4.55
CA LEU A 142 -0.14 26.27 -4.24
C LEU A 142 0.85 26.64 -5.33
N HIS A 143 1.47 25.65 -5.98
CA HIS A 143 2.60 25.87 -6.91
C HIS A 143 2.30 25.45 -8.35
N GLY A 144 1.05 25.08 -8.63
CA GLY A 144 0.60 24.64 -9.96
C GLY A 144 0.80 23.15 -10.21
N ASN A 145 0.06 22.62 -11.20
CA ASN A 145 0.19 21.24 -11.67
C ASN A 145 1.38 21.09 -12.63
N THR A 146 2.57 21.27 -12.11
CA THR A 146 3.86 21.25 -12.82
C THR A 146 4.84 20.35 -12.07
N TRP A 147 5.98 20.06 -12.69
CA TRP A 147 7.07 19.36 -12.00
C TRP A 147 7.58 20.10 -10.78
N PHE A 148 7.59 21.43 -10.82
CA PHE A 148 7.92 22.26 -9.65
C PHE A 148 6.89 22.06 -8.53
N GLY A 149 5.59 22.11 -8.85
CA GLY A 149 4.52 21.90 -7.89
C GLY A 149 4.53 20.49 -7.26
N VAL A 150 4.78 19.46 -8.06
CA VAL A 150 4.95 18.08 -7.55
C VAL A 150 6.15 18.01 -6.60
N ALA A 151 7.29 18.55 -7.00
CA ALA A 151 8.53 18.51 -6.22
C ALA A 151 8.51 19.42 -4.99
N ALA A 152 7.56 20.36 -4.92
CA ALA A 152 7.29 21.16 -3.73
C ALA A 152 6.79 20.30 -2.55
N TYR A 153 6.43 19.04 -2.79
CA TYR A 153 6.21 18.03 -1.75
C TYR A 153 7.39 17.98 -0.79
N HIS A 154 8.59 17.91 -1.32
CA HIS A 154 9.83 17.92 -0.55
C HIS A 154 10.29 19.33 -0.18
N SER A 155 10.31 20.25 -1.15
CA SER A 155 10.74 21.63 -0.94
C SER A 155 10.34 22.54 -2.09
N ALA A 156 9.89 23.75 -1.76
CA ALA A 156 9.71 24.82 -2.72
C ALA A 156 11.01 25.63 -2.99
N THR A 157 12.09 25.36 -2.24
CA THR A 157 13.40 26.00 -2.49
C THR A 157 13.97 25.49 -3.83
N PRO A 158 14.30 26.36 -4.82
CA PRO A 158 14.60 25.92 -6.19
C PRO A 158 15.66 24.84 -6.30
N VAL A 159 16.78 24.95 -5.59
CA VAL A 159 17.86 23.96 -5.66
C VAL A 159 17.46 22.58 -5.12
N HIS A 160 16.68 22.53 -4.04
CA HIS A 160 16.17 21.28 -3.47
C HIS A 160 15.05 20.72 -4.33
N ASN A 161 14.17 21.57 -4.83
CA ASN A 161 13.09 21.21 -5.73
C ASN A 161 13.61 20.56 -7.01
N GLN A 162 14.60 21.16 -7.68
CA GLN A 162 15.21 20.59 -8.90
C GLN A 162 15.83 19.21 -8.65
N ARG A 163 16.56 19.03 -7.55
CA ARG A 163 17.13 17.72 -7.17
C ARG A 163 16.04 16.69 -6.97
N TYR A 164 14.98 17.06 -6.30
CA TYR A 164 13.87 16.14 -6.05
C TYR A 164 13.11 15.77 -7.32
N GLN A 165 12.94 16.72 -8.28
CA GLN A 165 12.39 16.42 -9.61
C GLN A 165 13.19 15.33 -10.33
N VAL A 166 14.53 15.39 -10.26
CA VAL A 166 15.40 14.38 -10.89
C VAL A 166 15.16 13.01 -10.27
N LEU A 167 15.09 12.91 -8.92
CA LEU A 167 14.82 11.64 -8.23
C LEU A 167 13.47 11.06 -8.61
N LEU A 168 12.43 11.88 -8.65
CA LEU A 168 11.09 11.43 -9.05
C LEU A 168 11.04 10.90 -10.48
N ARG A 169 11.68 11.60 -11.43
CA ARG A 169 11.73 11.17 -12.83
C ARG A 169 12.49 9.85 -12.97
N GLN A 170 13.63 9.71 -12.31
CA GLN A 170 14.39 8.45 -12.30
C GLN A 170 13.54 7.29 -11.75
N GLU A 171 12.78 7.52 -10.69
CA GLU A 171 11.91 6.50 -10.12
C GLU A 171 10.76 6.14 -11.07
N LEU A 172 10.15 7.11 -11.73
CA LEU A 172 9.09 6.87 -12.70
C LEU A 172 9.60 6.07 -13.92
N VAL A 173 10.81 6.37 -14.41
CA VAL A 173 11.45 5.58 -15.49
C VAL A 173 11.73 4.17 -15.02
N ARG A 174 12.28 3.99 -13.80
CA ARG A 174 12.55 2.67 -13.21
C ARG A 174 11.27 1.84 -13.07
N ALA A 175 10.17 2.48 -12.71
CA ALA A 175 8.87 1.85 -12.58
C ALA A 175 8.15 1.61 -13.92
N GLY A 176 8.74 2.00 -15.07
CA GLY A 176 8.10 1.92 -16.38
C GLY A 176 6.90 2.84 -16.57
N ALA A 177 6.73 3.82 -15.67
CA ALA A 177 5.60 4.76 -15.68
C ALA A 177 5.89 6.04 -16.50
N TRP A 178 7.12 6.19 -16.95
CA TRP A 178 7.57 7.28 -17.81
C TRP A 178 8.72 6.82 -18.71
N ARG A 179 8.80 7.44 -19.93
CA ARG A 179 9.84 7.20 -20.94
C ARG A 179 10.58 8.48 -21.25
#